data_d071c16fa3b5d3ebb4ca51b8d04036df
#
_entry.id   d071c16fa3b5d3ebb4ca51b8d04036df
#
_cell.length_a   1.000
_cell.length_b   1.000
_cell.length_c   1.000
_cell.angle_alpha   90.00
_cell.angle_beta   90.00
_cell.angle_gamma   90.00
#
_symmetry.space_group_name_H-M   'P 1'
#
loop_
_entity.id
_entity.type
_entity.pdbx_description
1 polymer ?
#
loop_
_entity_poly.entity_id
_entity_poly.type
_entity_poly.pdbx_seq_one_letter_code
_entity_poly.pdbx_strand_id
1 'polypeptide(L)'
;MKRPSLVTLAVTALAVVAGTVTPLASASTPASAAATTSVLSVSSTLDPGYPRGRQHAGVGSSASISVATLTRGVTMTGTESRAGAGDRVTISVQPPQGQRLALGRYSIDSNSQDPTRPRVELSVGSLGEGFVGEVEVLDLVADSTGTLTRFDIVFRNGTESPAYAYFGQLRLGQAADTGAVLSATTIQYPGTPIGSVPTNTTETIFNTSTAPVSIGKTAVTAGATTDFKISDDKCSNTTLAAGAQCTFKVGFVPTKAGPRTGIVTVKTGTTTKQISLAGSAPLGTTGITYQGDDYVSGGTTHSFPDGSFTTVLGSRGLGDYSFVPLRPYGLDTGADTARVDVVRYGGGPLEIGTFDTNGDIGPAQGSTARYGLAVRGSGRSCGDYTGKLTVSAFDVNSAGVLTSARMSWTLKCTFDEGTMTGSLNWRDRTDKSAPRAVTSLAVTNATAGTRTATWRASTSTDNRETIVRLVPGTVRGALPTSGFPVTSTSATSATLPAMNTGKRYTLVAWSVDTAGNLGAPVALAITG
;
A
#
# COMPACT_ATOMS: atom_id res chain seq x y z
N MET A 1 16.46 -15.58 98.42
CA MET A 1 17.71 -15.22 99.21
C MET A 1 18.76 -14.74 98.31
N LYS A 2 19.45 -13.68 98.67
CA LYS A 2 20.65 -13.03 98.08
C LYS A 2 20.49 -12.17 96.84
N ARG A 3 20.38 -10.86 97.06
CA ARG A 3 21.02 -9.77 96.32
C ARG A 3 22.55 -9.89 96.54
N PRO A 4 23.42 -9.18 95.87
CA PRO A 4 23.44 -7.89 95.16
C PRO A 4 24.34 -7.89 93.91
N SER A 5 24.51 -6.87 93.12
CA SER A 5 25.42 -5.72 93.31
C SER A 5 25.31 -4.76 92.12
N LEU A 6 25.24 -3.48 92.42
CA LEU A 6 25.45 -2.37 91.48
C LEU A 6 26.91 -2.33 91.00
N VAL A 7 27.10 -2.05 89.73
CA VAL A 7 28.38 -1.51 89.21
C VAL A 7 28.04 -0.21 88.46
N THR A 8 28.53 0.87 88.98
CA THR A 8 28.52 2.22 88.44
C THR A 8 29.48 2.31 87.24
N LEU A 9 29.01 2.70 86.06
CA LEU A 9 29.89 3.06 84.95
C LEU A 9 29.80 4.55 84.67
N ALA A 10 30.98 5.17 84.64
CA ALA A 10 31.16 6.59 84.41
C ALA A 10 30.80 6.98 82.95
N VAL A 11 30.06 8.07 82.79
CA VAL A 11 29.79 8.66 81.51
C VAL A 11 30.91 9.61 81.12
N THR A 12 31.70 9.23 80.12
CA THR A 12 32.63 10.13 79.45
C THR A 12 31.90 10.85 78.29
N ALA A 13 31.78 12.13 78.42
CA ALA A 13 31.17 12.98 77.35
C ALA A 13 32.13 13.08 76.16
N LEU A 14 31.67 12.58 75.01
CA LEU A 14 32.38 12.73 73.76
C LEU A 14 31.79 13.92 72.99
N ALA A 15 32.58 14.95 72.74
CA ALA A 15 32.16 16.12 71.95
C ALA A 15 31.98 15.73 70.47
N VAL A 16 30.74 15.86 70.00
CA VAL A 16 30.43 15.68 68.59
C VAL A 16 30.76 16.97 67.82
N VAL A 17 31.81 16.91 66.99
CA VAL A 17 32.10 17.93 65.98
C VAL A 17 31.08 17.77 64.85
N ALA A 18 30.17 18.70 64.72
CA ALA A 18 29.23 18.79 63.61
C ALA A 18 30.00 19.14 62.31
N GLY A 19 30.44 18.14 61.57
CA GLY A 19 30.88 18.31 60.20
C GLY A 19 29.69 18.45 59.28
N THR A 20 29.52 19.60 58.62
CA THR A 20 28.55 19.83 57.54
C THR A 20 28.92 18.96 56.37
N VAL A 21 28.16 17.86 56.16
CA VAL A 21 28.23 17.06 54.94
C VAL A 21 27.41 17.82 53.86
N THR A 22 28.10 18.53 52.97
CA THR A 22 27.50 19.01 51.73
C THR A 22 27.14 17.80 50.88
N PRO A 23 25.89 17.63 50.43
CA PRO A 23 25.54 16.58 49.50
C PRO A 23 26.26 16.87 48.16
N LEU A 24 27.15 15.97 47.74
CA LEU A 24 27.63 15.90 46.38
C LEU A 24 26.42 15.74 45.48
N ALA A 25 26.02 16.82 44.79
CA ALA A 25 25.06 16.77 43.70
C ALA A 25 25.68 15.80 42.66
N SER A 26 25.11 14.61 42.59
CA SER A 26 25.37 13.69 41.48
C SER A 26 24.97 14.41 40.22
N ALA A 27 25.96 14.94 39.50
CA ALA A 27 25.72 15.41 38.13
C ALA A 27 25.20 14.23 37.35
N SER A 28 23.87 14.21 37.12
CA SER A 28 23.29 13.33 36.13
C SER A 28 23.97 13.66 34.81
N THR A 29 24.85 12.79 34.34
CA THR A 29 25.31 12.84 32.95
C THR A 29 24.07 12.92 32.08
N PRO A 30 23.94 13.94 31.23
CA PRO A 30 22.80 13.97 30.31
C PRO A 30 22.84 12.67 29.54
N ALA A 31 21.73 11.92 29.59
CA ALA A 31 21.58 10.73 28.76
C ALA A 31 21.92 11.15 27.35
N SER A 32 22.98 10.56 26.77
CA SER A 32 23.35 10.77 25.39
C SER A 32 22.07 10.58 24.56
N ALA A 33 21.63 11.65 23.91
CA ALA A 33 20.48 11.56 23.03
C ALA A 33 20.77 10.41 22.05
N ALA A 34 19.97 9.35 22.11
CA ALA A 34 20.12 8.24 21.19
C ALA A 34 20.14 8.81 19.77
N ALA A 35 21.18 8.49 19.00
CA ALA A 35 21.32 8.98 17.65
C ALA A 35 20.04 8.63 16.88
N THR A 36 19.35 9.65 16.36
CA THR A 36 18.12 9.48 15.59
C THR A 36 18.44 8.77 14.28
N THR A 37 17.94 7.56 14.12
CA THR A 37 18.13 6.79 12.90
C THR A 37 17.14 7.25 11.84
N SER A 38 17.64 7.59 10.64
CA SER A 38 16.84 7.80 9.45
C SER A 38 16.76 6.54 8.60
N VAL A 39 15.59 6.24 8.06
CA VAL A 39 15.36 5.08 7.20
C VAL A 39 14.54 5.50 5.99
N LEU A 40 14.97 5.11 4.81
CA LEU A 40 14.27 5.31 3.55
C LEU A 40 14.13 3.96 2.84
N SER A 41 12.92 3.60 2.45
CA SER A 41 12.68 2.51 1.52
C SER A 41 11.79 2.99 0.36
N VAL A 42 12.14 2.58 -0.85
CA VAL A 42 11.37 2.81 -2.07
C VAL A 42 11.40 1.54 -2.89
N SER A 43 10.23 1.07 -3.29
CA SER A 43 10.06 -0.07 -4.17
C SER A 43 9.28 0.37 -5.40
N SER A 44 9.72 -0.01 -6.60
CA SER A 44 8.97 0.15 -7.84
C SER A 44 8.53 -1.21 -8.36
N THR A 45 7.37 -1.25 -8.99
CA THR A 45 6.93 -2.43 -9.75
C THR A 45 7.58 -2.48 -11.13
N LEU A 46 7.35 -3.56 -11.86
CA LEU A 46 7.94 -3.79 -13.18
C LEU A 46 7.42 -2.77 -14.20
N ASP A 47 8.18 -1.70 -14.43
CA ASP A 47 8.05 -0.87 -15.61
C ASP A 47 9.10 -1.28 -16.66
N PRO A 48 8.73 -1.62 -17.90
CA PRO A 48 9.71 -1.89 -18.95
C PRO A 48 10.45 -0.66 -19.45
N GLY A 49 9.98 0.56 -19.16
CA GLY A 49 10.59 1.83 -19.61
C GLY A 49 11.47 2.54 -18.59
N TYR A 50 11.29 2.29 -17.31
CA TYR A 50 11.96 2.98 -16.20
C TYR A 50 12.52 1.98 -15.19
N PRO A 51 13.39 2.37 -14.27
CA PRO A 51 14.29 1.40 -13.63
C PRO A 51 13.56 0.20 -13.06
N ARG A 52 13.43 -0.79 -13.89
CA ARG A 52 12.70 -2.05 -13.73
C ARG A 52 12.90 -2.64 -12.34
N GLY A 53 11.82 -2.69 -11.51
CA GLY A 53 11.87 -3.36 -10.23
C GLY A 53 12.97 -2.84 -9.31
N ARG A 54 13.40 -1.59 -9.43
CA ARG A 54 14.41 -1.00 -8.56
C ARG A 54 13.84 -0.82 -7.17
N GLN A 55 14.65 -1.19 -6.24
CA GLN A 55 14.36 -1.04 -4.83
C GLN A 55 15.54 -0.34 -4.19
N HIS A 56 15.23 0.69 -3.42
CA HIS A 56 16.20 1.38 -2.61
C HIS A 56 15.86 1.17 -1.14
N ALA A 57 16.87 0.80 -0.37
CA ALA A 57 16.77 0.77 1.09
C ALA A 57 18.05 1.37 1.67
N GLY A 58 17.88 2.35 2.54
CA GLY A 58 18.99 3.04 3.20
C GLY A 58 18.69 3.31 4.66
N VAL A 59 19.77 3.34 5.48
CA VAL A 59 19.72 3.67 6.90
C VAL A 59 20.84 4.64 7.25
N GLY A 60 20.56 5.59 8.14
CA GLY A 60 21.56 6.57 8.60
C GLY A 60 22.10 7.42 7.44
N SER A 61 23.41 7.36 7.19
CA SER A 61 24.07 8.16 6.14
C SER A 61 23.61 7.83 4.72
N SER A 62 23.11 6.61 4.47
CA SER A 62 22.52 6.22 3.18
C SER A 62 21.05 6.63 3.00
N ALA A 63 20.44 7.28 4.00
CA ALA A 63 19.09 7.83 3.98
C ALA A 63 19.13 9.27 4.53
N SER A 64 19.71 10.19 3.78
CA SER A 64 19.94 11.57 4.21
C SER A 64 18.66 12.40 4.15
N ILE A 65 18.48 13.30 5.12
CA ILE A 65 17.35 14.21 5.22
C ILE A 65 17.83 15.61 4.87
N SER A 66 17.19 16.26 3.91
CA SER A 66 17.46 17.67 3.55
C SER A 66 16.38 18.62 4.07
N VAL A 67 15.15 18.14 4.25
CA VAL A 67 14.03 18.92 4.83
C VAL A 67 13.28 18.02 5.78
N ALA A 68 13.00 18.51 6.99
CA ALA A 68 12.12 17.84 7.96
C ALA A 68 11.46 18.89 8.86
N THR A 69 10.40 19.53 8.38
CA THR A 69 9.65 20.54 9.15
C THR A 69 8.15 20.39 8.92
N LEU A 70 7.35 20.81 9.89
CA LEU A 70 5.89 20.78 9.78
C LEU A 70 5.35 21.59 8.59
N THR A 71 5.99 22.70 8.24
CA THR A 71 5.50 23.62 7.20
C THR A 71 6.03 23.31 5.80
N ARG A 72 7.20 22.69 5.69
CA ARG A 72 7.82 22.32 4.41
C ARG A 72 7.76 20.83 4.12
N GLY A 73 7.34 20.01 5.11
CA GLY A 73 7.26 18.57 4.99
C GLY A 73 8.61 17.88 5.17
N VAL A 74 8.78 16.75 4.48
CA VAL A 74 9.96 15.88 4.56
C VAL A 74 10.53 15.67 3.18
N THR A 75 11.85 15.85 3.04
CA THR A 75 12.60 15.44 1.85
C THR A 75 13.75 14.54 2.27
N MET A 76 13.75 13.31 1.77
CA MET A 76 14.80 12.33 2.00
C MET A 76 15.44 11.90 0.68
N THR A 77 16.72 11.64 0.75
CA THR A 77 17.52 11.16 -0.38
C THR A 77 18.27 9.91 0.01
N GLY A 78 18.15 8.90 -0.81
CA GLY A 78 18.94 7.69 -0.75
C GLY A 78 19.87 7.57 -1.94
N THR A 79 21.03 6.93 -1.73
CA THR A 79 21.94 6.53 -2.80
C THR A 79 21.93 5.02 -2.92
N GLU A 80 21.70 4.51 -4.12
CA GLU A 80 21.73 3.07 -4.36
C GLU A 80 23.16 2.55 -4.25
N SER A 81 23.38 1.53 -3.41
CA SER A 81 24.71 0.91 -3.23
C SER A 81 24.98 -0.20 -4.26
N ARG A 82 24.31 -0.25 -5.38
CA ARG A 82 24.55 -1.25 -6.40
C ARG A 82 25.74 -0.84 -7.26
N ALA A 83 26.75 -1.71 -7.34
CA ALA A 83 27.93 -1.48 -8.16
C ALA A 83 27.56 -1.10 -9.61
N GLY A 84 27.85 0.13 -10.03
CA GLY A 84 27.73 0.62 -11.39
C GLY A 84 26.62 1.61 -11.70
N ALA A 85 25.71 1.91 -10.79
CA ALA A 85 24.68 2.93 -11.02
C ALA A 85 24.48 3.76 -9.73
N GLY A 86 25.10 4.91 -9.68
CA GLY A 86 24.91 5.90 -8.61
C GLY A 86 23.59 6.65 -8.72
N ASP A 87 22.47 5.95 -8.96
CA ASP A 87 21.17 6.60 -9.05
C ASP A 87 20.73 7.05 -7.66
N ARG A 88 20.54 8.33 -7.56
CA ARG A 88 20.02 8.98 -6.36
C ARG A 88 18.49 8.94 -6.39
N VAL A 89 17.89 8.39 -5.36
CA VAL A 89 16.45 8.42 -5.16
C VAL A 89 16.13 9.56 -4.20
N THR A 90 15.34 10.53 -4.63
CA THR A 90 14.86 11.61 -3.74
C THR A 90 13.34 11.57 -3.69
N ILE A 91 12.79 11.58 -2.49
CA ILE A 91 11.35 11.73 -2.27
C ILE A 91 11.09 12.93 -1.39
N SER A 92 10.12 13.75 -1.81
CA SER A 92 9.65 14.92 -1.08
C SER A 92 8.16 14.78 -0.81
N VAL A 93 7.75 14.91 0.44
CA VAL A 93 6.36 14.94 0.88
C VAL A 93 6.09 16.30 1.47
N GLN A 94 5.28 17.12 0.82
CA GLN A 94 4.98 18.50 1.22
C GLN A 94 3.52 18.59 1.67
N PRO A 95 3.22 19.34 2.77
CA PRO A 95 1.84 19.58 3.18
C PRO A 95 1.09 20.43 2.16
N PRO A 96 -0.26 20.49 2.23
CA PRO A 96 -1.03 21.46 1.47
C PRO A 96 -0.53 22.89 1.69
N GLN A 97 -0.66 23.76 0.68
CA GLN A 97 -0.14 25.13 0.74
C GLN A 97 -0.70 25.89 1.95
N GLY A 98 0.17 26.51 2.72
CA GLY A 98 -0.20 27.27 3.93
C GLY A 98 -0.61 26.42 5.13
N GLN A 99 -0.56 25.10 5.01
CA GLN A 99 -0.86 24.17 6.10
C GLN A 99 0.41 23.54 6.70
N ARG A 100 0.22 22.78 7.75
CA ARG A 100 1.27 21.98 8.39
C ARG A 100 1.02 20.50 8.09
N LEU A 101 2.10 19.74 7.94
CA LEU A 101 2.01 18.29 7.90
C LEU A 101 1.36 17.80 9.19
N ALA A 102 0.39 16.90 9.09
CA ALA A 102 -0.36 16.35 10.21
C ALA A 102 -0.54 14.84 10.04
N LEU A 103 -0.88 14.17 11.14
CA LEU A 103 -1.23 12.75 11.12
C LEU A 103 -2.46 12.51 10.22
N GLY A 104 -2.44 11.43 9.48
CA GLY A 104 -3.56 10.99 8.67
C GLY A 104 -3.19 10.67 7.24
N ARG A 105 -4.23 10.41 6.45
CA ARG A 105 -4.12 10.01 5.06
C ARG A 105 -4.49 11.13 4.11
N TYR A 106 -3.75 11.23 3.04
CA TYR A 106 -3.91 12.23 2.01
C TYR A 106 -3.91 11.59 0.63
N SER A 107 -4.91 11.93 -0.19
CA SER A 107 -4.87 11.65 -1.64
C SER A 107 -3.99 12.69 -2.31
N ILE A 108 -3.16 12.23 -3.25
CA ILE A 108 -2.18 13.04 -3.94
C ILE A 108 -2.43 12.98 -5.43
N ASP A 109 -2.31 14.13 -6.05
CA ASP A 109 -2.25 14.29 -7.49
C ASP A 109 -1.28 15.44 -7.80
N SER A 110 -0.03 15.10 -8.05
CA SER A 110 1.02 16.08 -8.34
C SER A 110 0.82 16.79 -9.68
N ASN A 111 -0.02 16.24 -10.57
CA ASN A 111 -0.42 16.89 -11.81
C ASN A 111 -1.52 17.92 -11.58
N SER A 112 -2.21 17.85 -10.44
CA SER A 112 -3.21 18.83 -10.04
C SER A 112 -2.55 20.09 -9.48
N GLN A 113 -2.99 21.26 -9.92
CA GLN A 113 -2.60 22.55 -9.33
C GLN A 113 -3.41 22.86 -8.05
N ASP A 114 -4.13 21.88 -7.48
CA ASP A 114 -4.94 22.08 -6.28
C ASP A 114 -4.07 22.32 -5.03
N PRO A 115 -4.02 23.55 -4.51
CA PRO A 115 -3.18 23.90 -3.37
C PRO A 115 -3.68 23.29 -2.05
N THR A 116 -4.90 22.73 -2.04
CA THR A 116 -5.49 22.11 -0.84
C THR A 116 -4.98 20.68 -0.61
N ARG A 117 -4.27 20.12 -1.57
CA ARG A 117 -3.69 18.76 -1.49
C ARG A 117 -2.19 18.80 -1.19
N PRO A 118 -1.67 17.82 -0.46
CA PRO A 118 -0.24 17.65 -0.31
C PRO A 118 0.39 17.28 -1.66
N ARG A 119 1.67 17.59 -1.81
CA ARG A 119 2.46 17.21 -2.99
C ARG A 119 3.47 16.15 -2.62
N VAL A 120 3.62 15.17 -3.50
CA VAL A 120 4.71 14.19 -3.42
C VAL A 120 5.45 14.22 -4.75
N GLU A 121 6.74 14.35 -4.64
CA GLU A 121 7.66 14.32 -5.78
C GLU A 121 8.65 13.19 -5.56
N LEU A 122 8.77 12.31 -6.54
CA LEU A 122 9.78 11.27 -6.58
C LEU A 122 10.73 11.57 -7.75
N SER A 123 12.00 11.61 -7.49
CA SER A 123 13.01 11.65 -8.54
C SER A 123 13.99 10.49 -8.39
N VAL A 124 14.31 9.86 -9.52
CA VAL A 124 15.31 8.80 -9.62
C VAL A 124 16.34 9.21 -10.66
N GLY A 125 17.56 9.47 -10.22
CA GLY A 125 18.58 10.08 -11.08
C GLY A 125 18.20 11.50 -11.53
N SER A 126 18.18 11.75 -12.85
CA SER A 126 17.80 13.05 -13.44
C SER A 126 16.30 13.17 -13.76
N LEU A 127 15.51 12.16 -13.46
CA LEU A 127 14.12 12.05 -13.87
C LEU A 127 13.20 12.26 -12.67
N GLY A 128 12.32 13.24 -12.78
CA GLY A 128 11.25 13.51 -11.82
C GLY A 128 9.91 13.12 -12.41
N GLU A 129 9.08 12.46 -11.63
CA GLU A 129 7.73 12.08 -12.04
C GLU A 129 6.68 12.69 -11.12
N GLY A 130 5.57 13.10 -11.73
CA GLY A 130 4.35 13.43 -11.03
C GLY A 130 3.79 12.22 -10.30
N PHE A 131 3.27 12.41 -9.10
CA PHE A 131 2.81 11.35 -8.24
C PHE A 131 1.29 11.43 -8.08
N VAL A 132 0.59 10.39 -8.51
CA VAL A 132 -0.85 10.23 -8.27
C VAL A 132 -1.04 9.03 -7.35
N GLY A 133 -1.58 9.25 -6.16
CA GLY A 133 -1.71 8.16 -5.19
C GLY A 133 -2.05 8.64 -3.79
N GLU A 134 -1.37 8.11 -2.81
CA GLU A 134 -1.67 8.33 -1.40
C GLU A 134 -0.43 8.44 -0.55
N VAL A 135 -0.50 9.31 0.45
CA VAL A 135 0.45 9.37 1.57
C VAL A 135 -0.30 9.19 2.88
N GLU A 136 0.27 8.45 3.78
CA GLU A 136 -0.23 8.31 5.13
C GLU A 136 0.88 8.67 6.13
N VAL A 137 0.61 9.67 6.97
CA VAL A 137 1.49 10.09 8.07
C VAL A 137 1.07 9.32 9.32
N LEU A 138 1.87 8.33 9.70
CA LEU A 138 1.59 7.40 10.81
C LEU A 138 2.08 7.92 12.16
N ASP A 139 3.21 8.66 12.15
CA ASP A 139 3.77 9.30 13.35
C ASP A 139 4.39 10.65 12.97
N LEU A 140 4.30 11.60 13.90
CA LEU A 140 4.83 12.94 13.68
C LEU A 140 5.10 13.63 15.01
N VAL A 141 6.34 14.01 15.26
CA VAL A 141 6.77 14.80 16.42
C VAL A 141 7.69 15.89 15.95
N ALA A 142 7.41 17.11 16.40
CA ALA A 142 8.24 18.28 16.13
C ALA A 142 8.68 18.93 17.44
N ASP A 143 9.79 19.62 17.40
CA ASP A 143 10.26 20.52 18.46
C ASP A 143 9.48 21.85 18.46
N SER A 144 9.86 22.76 19.35
CA SER A 144 9.23 24.08 19.49
C SER A 144 9.40 24.99 18.26
N THR A 145 10.38 24.71 17.40
CA THR A 145 10.63 25.45 16.15
C THR A 145 9.82 24.91 14.98
N GLY A 146 9.19 23.74 15.14
CA GLY A 146 8.49 23.02 14.09
C GLY A 146 9.38 22.08 13.27
N THR A 147 10.63 21.88 13.71
CA THR A 147 11.53 20.87 13.12
C THR A 147 11.09 19.47 13.55
N LEU A 148 10.98 18.56 12.61
CA LEU A 148 10.58 17.20 12.88
C LEU A 148 11.73 16.40 13.49
N THR A 149 11.51 15.90 14.70
CA THR A 149 12.46 15.05 15.44
C THR A 149 12.10 13.56 15.33
N ARG A 150 10.84 13.27 14.95
CA ARG A 150 10.38 11.91 14.69
C ARG A 150 9.24 11.94 13.68
N PHE A 151 9.28 11.03 12.71
CA PHE A 151 8.19 10.81 11.78
C PHE A 151 8.18 9.38 11.23
N ASP A 152 6.99 8.96 10.76
CA ASP A 152 6.77 7.74 10.00
C ASP A 152 5.74 8.06 8.91
N ILE A 153 6.16 7.98 7.65
CA ILE A 153 5.36 8.35 6.49
C ILE A 153 5.43 7.23 5.47
N VAL A 154 4.27 6.71 5.09
CA VAL A 154 4.11 5.70 4.04
C VAL A 154 3.54 6.37 2.80
N PHE A 155 4.01 5.99 1.64
CA PHE A 155 3.51 6.50 0.36
C PHE A 155 3.26 5.38 -0.62
N ARG A 156 2.30 5.59 -1.51
CA ARG A 156 1.91 4.67 -2.57
C ARG A 156 1.42 5.45 -3.79
N ASN A 157 2.08 5.26 -4.93
CA ASN A 157 1.62 5.72 -6.24
C ASN A 157 0.87 4.59 -6.95
N GLY A 158 -0.12 4.93 -7.77
CA GLY A 158 -0.87 3.97 -8.58
C GLY A 158 -1.85 3.14 -7.73
N THR A 159 -3.09 3.57 -7.68
CA THR A 159 -4.12 2.86 -6.91
C THR A 159 -4.67 1.66 -7.65
N GLU A 160 -4.52 1.59 -8.98
CA GLU A 160 -5.27 0.66 -9.82
C GLU A 160 -4.45 -0.13 -10.85
N SER A 161 -3.21 0.24 -11.09
CA SER A 161 -2.31 -0.51 -11.96
C SER A 161 -1.02 -0.89 -11.24
N PRO A 162 -0.74 -2.19 -11.06
CA PRO A 162 0.50 -2.64 -10.46
C PRO A 162 1.71 -2.40 -11.38
N ALA A 163 1.50 -2.07 -12.67
CA ALA A 163 2.56 -1.98 -13.66
C ALA A 163 3.51 -0.79 -13.45
N TYR A 164 3.01 0.30 -12.84
CA TYR A 164 3.74 1.57 -12.67
C TYR A 164 3.66 2.10 -11.24
N ALA A 165 3.65 1.23 -10.25
CA ALA A 165 3.50 1.66 -8.88
C ALA A 165 4.85 1.85 -8.19
N TYR A 166 4.94 2.96 -7.45
CA TYR A 166 5.97 3.21 -6.46
C TYR A 166 5.34 3.19 -5.08
N PHE A 167 5.99 2.56 -4.14
CA PHE A 167 5.56 2.56 -2.74
C PHE A 167 6.77 2.50 -1.82
N GLY A 168 6.61 2.97 -0.60
CA GLY A 168 7.71 2.98 0.34
C GLY A 168 7.40 3.68 1.64
N GLN A 169 8.44 3.89 2.43
CA GLN A 169 8.34 4.45 3.76
C GLN A 169 9.54 5.34 4.08
N LEU A 170 9.26 6.47 4.73
CA LEU A 170 10.26 7.40 5.28
C LEU A 170 10.11 7.42 6.80
N ARG A 171 11.20 7.14 7.52
CA ARG A 171 11.19 7.15 8.98
C ARG A 171 12.36 7.94 9.56
N LEU A 172 12.11 8.53 10.72
CA LEU A 172 13.13 9.17 11.56
C LEU A 172 12.79 8.94 13.02
N GLY A 173 13.78 8.55 13.81
CA GLY A 173 13.69 8.52 15.26
C GLY A 173 12.68 7.53 15.83
N GLN A 174 12.34 6.47 15.10
CA GLN A 174 11.42 5.44 15.57
C GLN A 174 12.12 4.49 16.56
N ALA A 175 11.43 4.13 17.64
CA ALA A 175 11.97 3.17 18.61
C ALA A 175 12.25 1.78 18.00
N ALA A 176 11.51 1.41 16.96
CA ALA A 176 11.73 0.19 16.20
C ALA A 176 13.05 0.20 15.40
N ASP A 177 13.65 1.37 15.15
CA ASP A 177 14.84 1.54 14.32
C ASP A 177 16.12 1.56 15.17
N THR A 178 16.23 0.64 16.12
CA THR A 178 17.40 0.44 16.95
C THR A 178 17.94 -0.98 16.82
N GLY A 179 19.26 -1.14 16.84
CA GLY A 179 19.92 -2.43 16.71
C GLY A 179 19.78 -3.02 15.32
N ALA A 180 19.02 -4.09 15.14
CA ALA A 180 18.63 -4.57 13.82
C ALA A 180 17.47 -3.73 13.28
N VAL A 181 17.68 -3.00 12.20
CA VAL A 181 16.71 -2.06 11.58
C VAL A 181 16.13 -2.68 10.33
N LEU A 182 14.81 -2.70 10.20
CA LEU A 182 14.10 -3.12 8.98
C LEU A 182 14.03 -1.96 7.99
N SER A 183 14.16 -2.21 6.69
CA SER A 183 13.97 -1.20 5.64
C SER A 183 12.54 -0.64 5.64
N ALA A 184 11.54 -1.48 5.87
CA ALA A 184 10.17 -1.05 6.08
C ALA A 184 9.54 -1.76 7.29
N THR A 185 8.64 -1.06 7.99
CA THR A 185 7.74 -1.63 9.02
C THR A 185 6.31 -1.67 8.53
N THR A 186 6.03 -1.03 7.40
CA THR A 186 4.72 -1.02 6.74
C THR A 186 4.92 -1.08 5.23
N ILE A 187 4.29 -2.07 4.58
CA ILE A 187 4.26 -2.23 3.13
C ILE A 187 2.81 -2.14 2.66
N GLN A 188 2.54 -1.17 1.79
CA GLN A 188 1.23 -1.01 1.16
C GLN A 188 1.35 -1.30 -0.34
N TYR A 189 0.97 -2.51 -0.73
CA TYR A 189 1.00 -2.92 -2.13
C TYR A 189 -0.04 -2.16 -2.95
N PRO A 190 0.26 -1.87 -4.22
CA PRO A 190 -0.76 -1.39 -5.18
C PRO A 190 -1.86 -2.43 -5.36
N GLY A 191 -2.96 -2.03 -6.00
CA GLY A 191 -4.01 -2.95 -6.41
C GLY A 191 -3.43 -4.06 -7.29
N THR A 192 -3.56 -5.32 -6.86
CA THR A 192 -2.95 -6.48 -7.52
C THR A 192 -4.06 -7.45 -7.91
N PRO A 193 -4.26 -7.72 -9.21
CA PRO A 193 -5.27 -8.65 -9.66
C PRO A 193 -5.03 -10.10 -9.20
N ILE A 194 -6.10 -10.86 -8.97
CA ILE A 194 -6.01 -12.29 -8.67
C ILE A 194 -5.42 -13.03 -9.88
N GLY A 195 -4.43 -13.88 -9.64
CA GLY A 195 -3.75 -14.64 -10.70
C GLY A 195 -2.68 -13.88 -11.47
N SER A 196 -2.46 -12.61 -11.15
CA SER A 196 -1.35 -11.85 -11.75
C SER A 196 0.02 -12.27 -11.21
N VAL A 197 1.07 -11.83 -11.89
CA VAL A 197 2.45 -11.99 -11.41
C VAL A 197 2.59 -11.31 -10.04
N PRO A 198 3.25 -11.94 -9.05
CA PRO A 198 3.43 -11.36 -7.73
C PRO A 198 4.07 -9.98 -7.78
N THR A 199 3.49 -9.03 -7.07
CA THR A 199 4.17 -7.78 -6.74
C THR A 199 5.11 -8.06 -5.57
N ASN A 200 6.42 -8.01 -5.82
CA ASN A 200 7.43 -8.30 -4.82
C ASN A 200 8.12 -7.01 -4.35
N THR A 201 8.44 -6.94 -3.07
CA THR A 201 9.38 -5.97 -2.50
C THR A 201 10.51 -6.70 -1.79
N THR A 202 11.71 -6.15 -1.86
CA THR A 202 12.86 -6.66 -1.09
C THR A 202 12.94 -5.91 0.21
N GLU A 203 12.91 -6.64 1.30
CA GLU A 203 13.16 -6.12 2.63
C GLU A 203 14.62 -6.35 3.00
N THR A 204 15.20 -5.33 3.64
CA THR A 204 16.57 -5.38 4.12
C THR A 204 16.59 -5.25 5.63
N ILE A 205 17.38 -6.08 6.29
CA ILE A 205 17.67 -5.96 7.71
C ILE A 205 19.10 -5.43 7.84
N PHE A 206 19.26 -4.29 8.49
CA PHE A 206 20.55 -3.67 8.77
C PHE A 206 20.92 -3.89 10.23
N ASN A 207 22.10 -4.40 10.52
CA ASN A 207 22.65 -4.38 11.87
C ASN A 207 23.36 -3.04 12.10
N THR A 208 22.69 -2.09 12.74
CA THR A 208 23.25 -0.77 13.09
C THR A 208 23.93 -0.75 14.46
N SER A 209 23.98 -1.89 15.16
CA SER A 209 24.68 -2.01 16.43
C SER A 209 26.18 -2.28 16.23
N THR A 210 26.95 -2.15 17.29
CA THR A 210 28.40 -2.44 17.32
C THR A 210 28.71 -3.91 17.56
N ALA A 211 27.70 -4.76 17.78
CA ALA A 211 27.84 -6.19 18.06
C ALA A 211 27.09 -7.04 17.05
N PRO A 212 27.45 -8.31 16.85
CA PRO A 212 26.68 -9.23 16.02
C PRO A 212 25.25 -9.42 16.55
N VAL A 213 24.28 -9.53 15.63
CA VAL A 213 22.86 -9.77 15.94
C VAL A 213 22.38 -11.03 15.25
N SER A 214 21.81 -11.97 16.00
CA SER A 214 21.18 -13.16 15.42
C SER A 214 19.81 -12.82 14.88
N ILE A 215 19.54 -13.28 13.66
CA ILE A 215 18.24 -13.17 12.98
C ILE A 215 17.60 -14.55 13.01
N GLY A 216 16.42 -14.64 13.60
CA GLY A 216 15.62 -15.85 13.58
C GLY A 216 14.83 -16.00 12.29
N LYS A 217 13.84 -16.90 12.29
CA LYS A 217 13.02 -17.15 11.12
C LYS A 217 12.17 -15.92 10.76
N THR A 218 12.15 -15.55 9.48
CA THR A 218 11.17 -14.62 8.89
C THR A 218 9.91 -15.38 8.49
N ALA A 219 8.73 -14.91 8.84
CA ALA A 219 7.49 -15.61 8.50
C ALA A 219 6.29 -14.65 8.45
N VAL A 220 5.34 -14.95 7.57
CA VAL A 220 3.99 -14.36 7.64
C VAL A 220 3.23 -15.08 8.74
N THR A 221 2.85 -14.36 9.79
CA THR A 221 2.32 -14.97 11.03
C THR A 221 0.86 -14.65 11.31
N ALA A 222 0.29 -13.66 10.64
CA ALA A 222 -1.11 -13.26 10.86
C ALA A 222 -1.75 -12.67 9.59
N GLY A 223 -3.07 -12.63 9.58
CA GLY A 223 -3.90 -12.12 8.48
C GLY A 223 -4.03 -13.10 7.33
N ALA A 224 -4.04 -12.60 6.10
CA ALA A 224 -4.15 -13.39 4.89
C ALA A 224 -2.83 -14.09 4.53
N THR A 225 -2.40 -15.06 5.33
CA THR A 225 -1.10 -15.72 5.22
C THR A 225 -0.87 -16.44 3.90
N THR A 226 -1.94 -16.79 3.17
CA THR A 226 -1.85 -17.38 1.83
C THR A 226 -1.56 -16.37 0.73
N ASP A 227 -1.84 -15.10 0.98
CA ASP A 227 -1.74 -14.02 -0.01
C ASP A 227 -0.40 -13.27 0.06
N PHE A 228 0.35 -13.47 1.15
CA PHE A 228 1.69 -12.91 1.31
C PHE A 228 2.71 -14.03 1.44
N LYS A 229 3.81 -13.92 0.70
CA LYS A 229 4.82 -14.99 0.65
C LYS A 229 6.21 -14.42 0.85
N ILE A 230 7.01 -15.13 1.65
CA ILE A 230 8.45 -14.87 1.78
C ILE A 230 9.18 -15.70 0.72
N SER A 231 10.12 -15.08 0.03
CA SER A 231 11.01 -15.72 -0.94
C SER A 231 12.40 -15.07 -0.91
N ASP A 232 13.37 -15.70 -1.57
CA ASP A 232 14.77 -15.23 -1.61
C ASP A 232 15.32 -14.84 -0.23
N ASP A 233 14.94 -15.59 0.80
CA ASP A 233 15.28 -15.30 2.20
C ASP A 233 16.74 -15.64 2.52
N LYS A 234 17.55 -14.61 2.68
CA LYS A 234 18.96 -14.68 3.09
C LYS A 234 19.18 -14.24 4.53
N CYS A 235 18.09 -13.97 5.26
CA CYS A 235 18.12 -13.48 6.63
C CYS A 235 17.84 -14.55 7.67
N SER A 236 16.89 -15.44 7.40
CA SER A 236 16.45 -16.45 8.39
C SER A 236 17.59 -17.29 8.90
N ASN A 237 17.67 -17.40 10.23
CA ASN A 237 18.63 -18.23 10.96
C ASN A 237 20.11 -17.85 10.70
N THR A 238 20.37 -16.57 10.46
CA THR A 238 21.73 -16.03 10.26
C THR A 238 22.17 -15.17 11.44
N THR A 239 23.46 -14.85 11.48
CA THR A 239 24.01 -13.85 12.40
C THR A 239 24.64 -12.74 11.57
N LEU A 240 24.15 -11.53 11.73
CA LEU A 240 24.70 -10.35 11.07
C LEU A 240 25.80 -9.73 11.91
N ALA A 241 27.00 -9.61 11.36
CA ALA A 241 28.06 -8.84 11.98
C ALA A 241 27.65 -7.35 12.13
N ALA A 242 28.36 -6.59 12.94
CA ALA A 242 28.17 -5.14 13.06
C ALA A 242 28.28 -4.47 11.67
N GLY A 243 27.33 -3.62 11.31
CA GLY A 243 27.27 -2.94 10.01
C GLY A 243 26.86 -3.83 8.83
N ALA A 244 26.66 -5.14 9.02
CA ALA A 244 26.21 -6.04 7.96
C ALA A 244 24.69 -5.96 7.72
N GLN A 245 24.27 -6.47 6.57
CA GLN A 245 22.86 -6.54 6.19
C GLN A 245 22.53 -7.86 5.51
N CYS A 246 21.25 -8.22 5.52
CA CYS A 246 20.68 -9.32 4.75
C CYS A 246 19.36 -8.91 4.12
N THR A 247 18.87 -9.70 3.16
CA THR A 247 17.63 -9.41 2.44
C THR A 247 16.72 -10.63 2.37
N PHE A 248 15.43 -10.37 2.27
CA PHE A 248 14.38 -11.31 1.87
C PHE A 248 13.33 -10.60 1.04
N LYS A 249 12.55 -11.32 0.26
CA LYS A 249 11.45 -10.73 -0.50
C LYS A 249 10.12 -11.03 0.16
N VAL A 250 9.23 -10.05 0.14
CA VAL A 250 7.81 -10.21 0.47
C VAL A 250 7.00 -10.02 -0.80
N GLY A 251 6.23 -11.03 -1.19
CA GLY A 251 5.38 -11.01 -2.36
C GLY A 251 3.91 -10.90 -1.99
N PHE A 252 3.13 -10.13 -2.75
CA PHE A 252 1.68 -10.08 -2.64
C PHE A 252 1.05 -10.81 -3.82
N VAL A 253 0.29 -11.87 -3.52
CA VAL A 253 -0.38 -12.77 -4.47
C VAL A 253 -1.79 -13.01 -3.96
N PRO A 254 -2.73 -12.07 -4.19
CA PRO A 254 -4.07 -12.21 -3.64
C PRO A 254 -4.80 -13.43 -4.20
N THR A 255 -5.44 -14.17 -3.30
CA THR A 255 -6.29 -15.32 -3.64
C THR A 255 -7.78 -15.00 -3.59
N LYS A 256 -8.15 -13.84 -3.04
CA LYS A 256 -9.52 -13.35 -2.90
C LYS A 256 -9.61 -11.86 -3.16
N ALA A 257 -10.73 -11.43 -3.71
CA ALA A 257 -11.02 -10.03 -3.96
C ALA A 257 -11.16 -9.20 -2.67
N GLY A 258 -10.98 -7.90 -2.80
CA GLY A 258 -11.07 -6.92 -1.73
C GLY A 258 -9.74 -6.72 -0.97
N PRO A 259 -9.78 -5.98 0.14
CA PRO A 259 -8.60 -5.68 0.92
C PRO A 259 -8.04 -6.94 1.62
N ARG A 260 -6.71 -7.02 1.63
CA ARG A 260 -5.92 -8.10 2.23
C ARG A 260 -4.88 -7.51 3.15
N THR A 261 -4.73 -8.06 4.33
CA THR A 261 -3.75 -7.60 5.32
C THR A 261 -2.97 -8.78 5.89
N GLY A 262 -1.73 -8.53 6.31
CA GLY A 262 -0.89 -9.54 6.92
C GLY A 262 0.18 -8.93 7.83
N ILE A 263 0.89 -9.79 8.55
CA ILE A 263 2.02 -9.41 9.39
C ILE A 263 3.17 -10.38 9.12
N VAL A 264 4.33 -9.82 8.75
CA VAL A 264 5.59 -10.56 8.80
C VAL A 264 6.23 -10.32 10.17
N THR A 265 6.70 -11.38 10.80
CA THR A 265 7.53 -11.29 12.01
C THR A 265 8.96 -11.68 11.71
N VAL A 266 9.89 -10.96 12.33
CA VAL A 266 11.32 -11.21 12.28
C VAL A 266 11.88 -11.17 13.70
N LYS A 267 12.39 -12.28 14.18
CA LYS A 267 13.10 -12.30 15.47
C LYS A 267 14.51 -11.75 15.29
N THR A 268 14.89 -10.74 16.08
CA THR A 268 16.20 -10.11 16.04
C THR A 268 16.79 -10.09 17.46
N GLY A 269 17.75 -10.97 17.73
CA GLY A 269 18.22 -11.21 19.08
C GLY A 269 17.08 -11.67 20.00
N THR A 270 16.81 -10.90 21.05
CA THR A 270 15.73 -11.18 22.02
C THR A 270 14.40 -10.52 21.65
N THR A 271 14.36 -9.63 20.64
CA THR A 271 13.15 -8.88 20.24
C THR A 271 12.51 -9.47 19.00
N THR A 272 11.21 -9.24 18.84
CA THR A 272 10.49 -9.55 17.59
C THR A 272 10.06 -8.26 16.93
N LYS A 273 10.51 -8.06 15.70
CA LYS A 273 10.08 -6.94 14.85
C LYS A 273 8.95 -7.39 13.93
N GLN A 274 8.13 -6.44 13.50
CA GLN A 274 6.98 -6.71 12.66
C GLN A 274 6.98 -5.80 11.44
N ILE A 275 6.51 -6.34 10.31
CA ILE A 275 6.18 -5.60 9.10
C ILE A 275 4.69 -5.77 8.86
N SER A 276 3.98 -4.66 8.84
CA SER A 276 2.56 -4.58 8.51
C SER A 276 2.38 -4.64 7.00
N LEU A 277 1.60 -5.60 6.52
CA LEU A 277 1.31 -5.77 5.10
C LEU A 277 -0.12 -5.37 4.80
N ALA A 278 -0.30 -4.60 3.75
CA ALA A 278 -1.62 -4.28 3.23
C ALA A 278 -1.59 -4.28 1.69
N GLY A 279 -2.64 -4.81 1.08
CA GLY A 279 -2.86 -4.81 -0.35
C GLY A 279 -4.34 -4.96 -0.64
N SER A 280 -4.73 -4.90 -1.89
CA SER A 280 -6.10 -5.11 -2.33
C SER A 280 -6.11 -5.80 -3.68
N ALA A 281 -6.99 -6.77 -3.85
CA ALA A 281 -7.34 -7.27 -5.17
C ALA A 281 -8.60 -6.54 -5.67
N PRO A 282 -8.66 -6.16 -6.96
CA PRO A 282 -9.85 -5.59 -7.55
C PRO A 282 -11.07 -6.49 -7.32
N LEU A 283 -12.23 -5.87 -7.15
CA LEU A 283 -13.50 -6.60 -7.05
C LEU A 283 -13.99 -6.97 -8.44
N GLY A 284 -14.61 -8.14 -8.57
CA GLY A 284 -15.22 -8.59 -9.81
C GLY A 284 -14.26 -9.32 -10.75
N THR A 285 -14.79 -9.80 -11.85
CA THR A 285 -14.04 -10.49 -12.90
C THR A 285 -13.56 -9.52 -13.96
N THR A 286 -12.32 -9.71 -14.43
CA THR A 286 -11.74 -8.93 -15.52
C THR A 286 -11.13 -9.89 -16.53
N GLY A 287 -11.41 -9.69 -17.81
CA GLY A 287 -10.84 -10.49 -18.88
C GLY A 287 -11.34 -10.05 -20.25
N ILE A 288 -10.52 -10.27 -21.26
CA ILE A 288 -10.87 -10.16 -22.68
C ILE A 288 -10.68 -11.53 -23.29
N THR A 289 -11.67 -11.99 -24.05
CA THR A 289 -11.54 -13.19 -24.87
C THR A 289 -12.09 -12.91 -26.25
N TYR A 290 -11.38 -13.29 -27.29
CA TYR A 290 -11.89 -13.25 -28.66
C TYR A 290 -11.40 -14.44 -29.46
N GLN A 291 -12.19 -14.83 -30.46
CA GLN A 291 -11.90 -15.93 -31.37
C GLN A 291 -12.63 -15.75 -32.68
N GLY A 292 -12.16 -16.38 -33.70
CA GLY A 292 -12.80 -16.38 -35.02
C GLY A 292 -11.85 -16.84 -36.10
N ASP A 293 -12.38 -16.94 -37.29
CA ASP A 293 -11.65 -17.22 -38.51
C ASP A 293 -11.20 -15.96 -39.27
N ASP A 294 -11.40 -14.80 -38.66
CA ASP A 294 -11.00 -13.48 -39.18
C ASP A 294 -9.48 -13.25 -39.10
N TYR A 295 -9.04 -12.20 -39.80
CA TYR A 295 -7.62 -11.81 -39.87
C TYR A 295 -6.97 -11.56 -38.51
N VAL A 296 -7.69 -10.98 -37.54
CA VAL A 296 -7.12 -10.62 -36.23
C VAL A 296 -7.05 -11.84 -35.32
N SER A 297 -8.08 -12.69 -35.30
CA SER A 297 -8.11 -13.92 -34.50
C SER A 297 -7.24 -15.02 -35.11
N GLY A 298 -7.07 -15.06 -36.44
CA GLY A 298 -6.22 -16.01 -37.13
C GLY A 298 -6.58 -17.47 -36.89
N GLY A 299 -7.85 -17.78 -36.67
CA GLY A 299 -8.35 -19.13 -36.42
C GLY A 299 -8.11 -19.65 -34.98
N THR A 300 -7.72 -18.79 -34.04
CA THR A 300 -7.39 -19.19 -32.68
C THR A 300 -8.22 -18.44 -31.63
N THR A 301 -8.25 -18.99 -30.42
CA THR A 301 -8.84 -18.31 -29.25
C THR A 301 -7.75 -17.56 -28.50
N HIS A 302 -7.96 -16.27 -28.29
CA HIS A 302 -7.09 -15.41 -27.49
C HIS A 302 -7.79 -15.08 -26.17
N SER A 303 -7.08 -15.18 -25.06
CA SER A 303 -7.61 -14.95 -23.72
C SER A 303 -6.63 -14.14 -22.89
N PHE A 304 -7.08 -13.02 -22.35
CA PHE A 304 -6.31 -12.06 -21.56
C PHE A 304 -6.97 -11.93 -20.20
N PRO A 305 -6.39 -12.55 -19.15
CA PRO A 305 -6.92 -12.48 -17.80
C PRO A 305 -6.69 -11.12 -17.16
N ASP A 306 -7.23 -10.94 -15.97
CA ASP A 306 -6.98 -9.79 -15.11
C ASP A 306 -5.48 -9.50 -14.97
N GLY A 307 -5.10 -8.22 -14.98
CA GLY A 307 -3.71 -7.79 -14.94
C GLY A 307 -2.98 -7.77 -16.29
N SER A 308 -3.63 -8.19 -17.38
CA SER A 308 -3.04 -8.12 -18.73
C SER A 308 -3.29 -6.78 -19.41
N PHE A 309 -4.31 -6.04 -19.00
CA PHE A 309 -4.72 -4.77 -19.60
C PHE A 309 -5.32 -3.80 -18.56
N THR A 310 -5.45 -2.54 -18.94
CA THR A 310 -6.09 -1.47 -18.15
C THR A 310 -7.06 -0.69 -19.01
N THR A 311 -7.90 0.15 -18.37
CA THR A 311 -8.78 1.06 -19.08
C THR A 311 -8.20 2.46 -19.15
N VAL A 312 -8.43 3.13 -20.27
CA VAL A 312 -8.11 4.54 -20.48
C VAL A 312 -9.35 5.22 -21.03
N LEU A 313 -9.69 6.38 -20.45
CA LEU A 313 -10.70 7.25 -21.06
C LEU A 313 -10.09 7.87 -22.32
N GLY A 314 -10.74 7.71 -23.44
CA GLY A 314 -10.26 8.25 -24.71
C GLY A 314 -10.39 9.76 -24.80
N SER A 315 -9.82 10.33 -25.84
CA SER A 315 -9.74 11.78 -26.07
C SER A 315 -11.09 12.49 -26.25
N ARG A 316 -12.14 11.72 -26.54
CA ARG A 316 -13.52 12.25 -26.77
C ARG A 316 -14.35 12.31 -25.47
N GLY A 317 -13.80 11.89 -24.33
CA GLY A 317 -14.48 11.90 -23.05
C GLY A 317 -15.47 10.75 -22.85
N LEU A 318 -16.57 10.99 -22.11
CA LEU A 318 -17.57 9.96 -21.80
C LEU A 318 -18.07 9.26 -23.07
N GLY A 319 -18.00 7.93 -23.07
CA GLY A 319 -18.37 7.09 -24.21
C GLY A 319 -17.23 6.72 -25.14
N ASP A 320 -16.02 7.13 -24.85
CA ASP A 320 -14.78 6.73 -25.54
C ASP A 320 -13.86 6.02 -24.54
N TYR A 321 -13.83 4.68 -24.60
CA TYR A 321 -13.05 3.86 -23.67
C TYR A 321 -12.12 2.93 -24.44
N SER A 322 -10.85 2.92 -24.02
CA SER A 322 -9.85 2.01 -24.54
C SER A 322 -9.42 1.04 -23.45
N PHE A 323 -9.43 -0.25 -23.74
CA PHE A 323 -8.83 -1.30 -22.92
C PHE A 323 -7.48 -1.63 -23.55
N VAL A 324 -6.42 -1.17 -22.91
CA VAL A 324 -5.07 -1.22 -23.48
C VAL A 324 -4.21 -2.24 -22.74
N PRO A 325 -3.31 -2.98 -23.43
CA PRO A 325 -2.41 -3.91 -22.76
C PRO A 325 -1.50 -3.16 -21.80
N LEU A 326 -1.22 -3.76 -20.65
CA LEU A 326 -0.29 -3.23 -19.64
C LEU A 326 1.19 -3.32 -20.07
N ARG A 327 1.47 -3.99 -21.20
CA ARG A 327 2.82 -4.02 -21.80
C ARG A 327 2.94 -2.95 -22.86
N PRO A 328 4.07 -2.21 -22.92
CA PRO A 328 4.25 -1.16 -23.92
C PRO A 328 4.21 -1.73 -25.32
N TYR A 329 3.52 -1.02 -26.19
CA TYR A 329 3.56 -1.22 -27.64
C TYR A 329 5.03 -1.09 -28.12
N GLY A 330 5.56 -2.12 -28.75
CA GLY A 330 6.86 -2.03 -29.46
C GLY A 330 8.00 -2.89 -28.93
N LEU A 331 7.84 -3.63 -27.82
CA LEU A 331 8.74 -4.74 -27.54
C LEU A 331 8.10 -6.01 -28.13
N ASP A 332 8.43 -6.30 -29.36
CA ASP A 332 8.08 -7.53 -30.07
C ASP A 332 8.76 -8.72 -29.39
N THR A 333 8.14 -9.20 -28.32
CA THR A 333 8.58 -10.40 -27.59
C THR A 333 7.84 -11.63 -28.06
N GLY A 334 7.05 -11.53 -29.14
CA GLY A 334 6.16 -12.61 -29.60
C GLY A 334 4.99 -12.89 -28.64
N ALA A 335 4.79 -12.06 -27.62
CA ALA A 335 3.69 -12.22 -26.68
C ALA A 335 2.40 -11.67 -27.31
N ASP A 336 1.33 -12.44 -27.19
CA ASP A 336 -0.01 -12.02 -27.60
C ASP A 336 -0.47 -10.80 -26.81
N THR A 337 -1.10 -9.84 -27.48
CA THR A 337 -1.63 -8.60 -26.86
C THR A 337 -3.01 -8.32 -27.41
N ALA A 338 -3.87 -7.74 -26.59
CA ALA A 338 -5.19 -7.28 -27.00
C ALA A 338 -5.40 -5.81 -26.65
N ARG A 339 -6.01 -5.08 -27.60
CA ARG A 339 -6.58 -3.76 -27.37
C ARG A 339 -8.02 -3.76 -27.87
N VAL A 340 -8.92 -3.25 -27.05
CA VAL A 340 -10.32 -3.07 -27.41
C VAL A 340 -10.67 -1.60 -27.23
N ASP A 341 -11.12 -0.96 -28.28
CA ASP A 341 -11.59 0.44 -28.27
C ASP A 341 -13.09 0.44 -28.51
N VAL A 342 -13.85 1.09 -27.63
CA VAL A 342 -15.31 1.24 -27.73
C VAL A 342 -15.65 2.72 -27.72
N VAL A 343 -16.35 3.19 -28.73
CA VAL A 343 -16.72 4.60 -28.89
C VAL A 343 -18.22 4.73 -29.11
N ARG A 344 -18.86 5.64 -28.37
CA ARG A 344 -20.21 6.13 -28.68
C ARG A 344 -20.11 7.42 -29.51
N TYR A 345 -20.56 7.37 -30.75
CA TYR A 345 -20.58 8.56 -31.60
C TYR A 345 -21.59 9.57 -31.06
N GLY A 346 -21.19 10.84 -31.01
CA GLY A 346 -22.01 11.90 -30.40
C GLY A 346 -21.81 12.08 -28.90
N GLY A 347 -20.95 11.27 -28.26
CA GLY A 347 -20.59 11.38 -26.84
C GLY A 347 -21.67 10.84 -25.89
N GLY A 348 -21.39 11.00 -24.59
CA GLY A 348 -22.22 10.49 -23.49
C GLY A 348 -21.89 9.04 -23.10
N PRO A 349 -22.42 8.54 -21.97
CA PRO A 349 -22.10 7.20 -21.47
C PRO A 349 -22.59 6.11 -22.44
N LEU A 350 -21.95 4.94 -22.42
CA LEU A 350 -22.45 3.78 -23.15
C LEU A 350 -23.80 3.36 -22.59
N GLU A 351 -24.71 2.93 -23.47
CA GLU A 351 -26.03 2.46 -23.09
C GLU A 351 -26.05 0.92 -23.00
N ILE A 352 -26.86 0.38 -22.10
CA ILE A 352 -27.15 -1.06 -22.05
C ILE A 352 -28.02 -1.45 -23.25
N GLY A 353 -27.62 -2.49 -23.97
CA GLY A 353 -28.35 -2.96 -25.15
C GLY A 353 -27.44 -3.60 -26.19
N THR A 354 -28.04 -3.92 -27.35
CA THR A 354 -27.32 -4.43 -28.52
C THR A 354 -27.40 -3.40 -29.65
N PHE A 355 -26.26 -3.06 -30.21
CA PHE A 355 -26.08 -1.98 -31.16
C PHE A 355 -25.33 -2.46 -32.40
N ASP A 356 -25.67 -1.92 -33.55
CA ASP A 356 -24.85 -2.08 -34.74
C ASP A 356 -23.57 -1.24 -34.58
N THR A 357 -22.45 -1.80 -34.99
CA THR A 357 -21.14 -1.13 -35.02
C THR A 357 -20.69 -0.99 -36.47
N ASN A 358 -20.06 0.15 -36.78
CA ASN A 358 -19.46 0.39 -38.08
C ASN A 358 -18.27 1.35 -37.92
N GLY A 359 -17.16 0.93 -38.45
CA GLY A 359 -15.91 1.68 -38.36
C GLY A 359 -15.11 1.36 -37.09
N ASP A 360 -13.88 1.85 -37.06
CA ASP A 360 -12.93 1.70 -35.96
C ASP A 360 -13.32 2.64 -34.79
N ILE A 361 -12.72 3.80 -34.73
CA ILE A 361 -12.97 4.82 -33.68
C ILE A 361 -13.64 6.09 -34.22
N GLY A 362 -14.00 6.10 -35.51
CA GLY A 362 -14.76 7.15 -36.20
C GLY A 362 -15.88 6.54 -37.01
N PRO A 363 -17.02 7.24 -37.20
CA PRO A 363 -18.10 6.74 -38.04
C PRO A 363 -17.59 6.62 -39.50
N ALA A 364 -17.80 5.46 -40.10
CA ALA A 364 -17.60 5.32 -41.53
C ALA A 364 -18.51 6.32 -42.28
N GLN A 365 -18.05 6.82 -43.41
CA GLN A 365 -18.79 7.81 -44.19
C GLN A 365 -20.17 7.23 -44.59
N GLY A 366 -21.24 7.94 -44.23
CA GLY A 366 -22.61 7.50 -44.48
C GLY A 366 -23.20 6.50 -43.49
N SER A 367 -22.44 6.13 -42.43
CA SER A 367 -22.92 5.20 -41.39
C SER A 367 -23.96 5.84 -40.47
N THR A 368 -25.02 5.08 -40.15
CA THR A 368 -26.00 5.41 -39.12
C THR A 368 -25.71 4.72 -37.77
N ALA A 369 -24.63 3.95 -37.67
CA ALA A 369 -24.22 3.28 -36.45
C ALA A 369 -23.90 4.31 -35.37
N ARG A 370 -24.37 4.02 -34.15
CA ARG A 370 -24.12 4.88 -32.97
C ARG A 370 -22.84 4.52 -32.21
N TYR A 371 -22.27 3.37 -32.53
CA TYR A 371 -21.10 2.82 -31.85
C TYR A 371 -20.01 2.42 -32.82
N GLY A 372 -18.77 2.72 -32.45
CA GLY A 372 -17.58 2.15 -33.03
C GLY A 372 -16.98 1.12 -32.07
N LEU A 373 -16.47 0.04 -32.62
CA LEU A 373 -15.75 -0.98 -31.86
C LEU A 373 -14.57 -1.48 -32.69
N ALA A 374 -13.38 -1.40 -32.14
CA ALA A 374 -12.18 -1.97 -32.74
C ALA A 374 -11.52 -2.97 -31.79
N VAL A 375 -11.15 -4.11 -32.32
CA VAL A 375 -10.35 -5.12 -31.63
C VAL A 375 -9.04 -5.27 -32.38
N ARG A 376 -7.92 -5.13 -31.67
CA ARG A 376 -6.59 -5.27 -32.21
C ARG A 376 -5.84 -6.34 -31.40
N GLY A 377 -5.17 -7.24 -32.04
CA GLY A 377 -4.45 -8.34 -31.40
C GLY A 377 -3.15 -8.66 -32.09
N SER A 378 -2.09 -8.90 -31.33
CA SER A 378 -0.80 -9.39 -31.80
C SER A 378 -0.23 -8.68 -33.05
N GLY A 379 -0.38 -7.35 -33.07
CA GLY A 379 0.05 -6.51 -34.19
C GLY A 379 -0.91 -6.48 -35.38
N ARG A 380 -2.07 -7.10 -35.29
CA ARG A 380 -3.10 -7.15 -36.35
C ARG A 380 -4.29 -6.23 -36.03
N SER A 381 -4.85 -5.62 -37.03
CA SER A 381 -6.07 -4.79 -36.97
C SER A 381 -6.80 -4.82 -38.29
N CYS A 382 -8.10 -4.73 -38.28
CA CYS A 382 -8.92 -4.69 -39.46
C CYS A 382 -9.08 -3.29 -40.08
N GLY A 383 -8.70 -2.22 -39.43
CA GLY A 383 -9.04 -0.86 -39.88
C GLY A 383 -10.53 -0.55 -39.71
N ASP A 384 -11.40 -1.25 -40.45
CA ASP A 384 -12.86 -1.10 -40.32
C ASP A 384 -13.54 -2.43 -40.01
N TYR A 385 -14.51 -2.35 -39.08
CA TYR A 385 -15.37 -3.47 -38.67
C TYR A 385 -16.82 -3.16 -38.89
N THR A 386 -17.59 -4.17 -39.24
CA THR A 386 -19.05 -4.16 -39.15
C THR A 386 -19.53 -5.26 -38.24
N GLY A 387 -20.62 -5.04 -37.52
CA GLY A 387 -21.14 -6.09 -36.65
C GLY A 387 -22.02 -5.57 -35.52
N LYS A 388 -22.03 -6.32 -34.43
CA LYS A 388 -22.88 -5.99 -33.26
C LYS A 388 -22.03 -5.96 -31.99
N LEU A 389 -22.31 -4.94 -31.18
CA LEU A 389 -21.82 -4.80 -29.79
C LEU A 389 -23.04 -4.96 -28.86
N THR A 390 -22.92 -5.85 -27.89
CA THR A 390 -23.87 -5.97 -26.78
C THR A 390 -23.19 -5.47 -25.50
N VAL A 391 -23.74 -4.42 -24.89
CA VAL A 391 -23.35 -3.90 -23.59
C VAL A 391 -24.36 -4.42 -22.58
N SER A 392 -23.90 -5.33 -21.69
CA SER A 392 -24.74 -5.99 -20.67
C SER A 392 -24.64 -5.34 -19.30
N ALA A 393 -23.51 -4.69 -19.00
CA ALA A 393 -23.29 -3.89 -17.80
C ALA A 393 -22.33 -2.75 -18.11
N PHE A 394 -22.55 -1.59 -17.49
CA PHE A 394 -21.68 -0.43 -17.65
C PHE A 394 -21.91 0.56 -16.51
N ASP A 395 -20.89 0.80 -15.70
CA ASP A 395 -20.91 1.74 -14.58
C ASP A 395 -19.69 2.66 -14.63
N VAL A 396 -19.91 3.95 -14.40
CA VAL A 396 -18.85 4.97 -14.27
C VAL A 396 -19.00 5.72 -12.95
N ASN A 397 -17.91 6.23 -12.41
CA ASN A 397 -17.95 7.11 -11.26
C ASN A 397 -18.32 8.56 -11.69
N SER A 398 -18.41 9.48 -10.71
CA SER A 398 -18.73 10.89 -10.95
C SER A 398 -17.69 11.64 -11.80
N ALA A 399 -16.47 11.10 -11.93
CA ALA A 399 -15.43 11.65 -12.81
C ALA A 399 -15.42 11.01 -14.20
N GLY A 400 -16.38 10.13 -14.53
CA GLY A 400 -16.48 9.44 -15.82
C GLY A 400 -15.52 8.25 -15.97
N VAL A 401 -14.79 7.88 -14.92
CA VAL A 401 -13.90 6.71 -14.94
C VAL A 401 -14.73 5.44 -14.89
N LEU A 402 -14.45 4.50 -15.79
CA LEU A 402 -15.12 3.21 -15.86
C LEU A 402 -14.85 2.38 -14.59
N THR A 403 -15.91 1.99 -13.92
CA THR A 403 -15.83 1.18 -12.69
C THR A 403 -16.21 -0.28 -12.90
N SER A 404 -17.10 -0.55 -13.87
CA SER A 404 -17.53 -1.92 -14.23
C SER A 404 -18.05 -1.95 -15.66
N ALA A 405 -17.76 -3.00 -16.42
CA ALA A 405 -18.36 -3.24 -17.73
C ALA A 405 -18.45 -4.73 -18.04
N ARG A 406 -19.50 -5.12 -18.77
CA ARG A 406 -19.63 -6.41 -19.43
C ARG A 406 -20.14 -6.20 -20.84
N MET A 407 -19.36 -6.65 -21.82
CA MET A 407 -19.64 -6.49 -23.22
C MET A 407 -19.35 -7.79 -23.97
N SER A 408 -20.06 -7.98 -25.08
CA SER A 408 -19.76 -9.02 -26.06
C SER A 408 -19.98 -8.49 -27.47
N TRP A 409 -19.34 -9.12 -28.45
CA TRP A 409 -19.44 -8.67 -29.82
C TRP A 409 -19.37 -9.81 -30.82
N THR A 410 -19.89 -9.53 -31.99
CA THR A 410 -19.68 -10.27 -33.23
C THR A 410 -19.28 -9.27 -34.29
N LEU A 411 -18.08 -9.39 -34.84
CA LEU A 411 -17.50 -8.45 -35.79
C LEU A 411 -17.07 -9.17 -37.05
N LYS A 412 -17.12 -8.45 -38.16
CA LYS A 412 -16.60 -8.84 -39.46
C LYS A 412 -15.64 -7.75 -39.95
N CYS A 413 -14.47 -8.14 -40.38
CA CYS A 413 -13.54 -7.28 -41.10
C CYS A 413 -14.12 -6.90 -42.45
N THR A 414 -13.95 -5.65 -42.89
CA THR A 414 -14.47 -5.21 -44.20
C THR A 414 -13.71 -5.81 -45.39
N PHE A 415 -12.47 -6.25 -45.17
CA PHE A 415 -11.64 -6.86 -46.21
C PHE A 415 -11.47 -8.39 -46.05
N ASP A 416 -12.13 -9.00 -45.05
CA ASP A 416 -12.02 -10.41 -44.72
C ASP A 416 -13.44 -11.02 -44.57
N GLU A 417 -13.63 -12.24 -45.06
CA GLU A 417 -14.91 -12.95 -44.93
C GLU A 417 -15.11 -13.56 -43.54
N GLY A 418 -14.05 -13.65 -42.76
CA GLY A 418 -14.06 -14.23 -41.40
C GLY A 418 -14.87 -13.40 -40.39
N THR A 419 -15.30 -14.07 -39.34
CA THR A 419 -16.08 -13.46 -38.25
C THR A 419 -15.38 -13.65 -36.92
N MET A 420 -15.21 -12.56 -36.18
CA MET A 420 -14.74 -12.55 -34.80
C MET A 420 -15.91 -12.51 -33.84
N THR A 421 -15.86 -13.36 -32.81
CA THR A 421 -16.69 -13.23 -31.62
C THR A 421 -15.81 -12.95 -30.41
N GLY A 422 -16.29 -12.16 -29.47
CA GLY A 422 -15.52 -11.90 -28.26
C GLY A 422 -16.35 -11.35 -27.12
N SER A 423 -15.71 -11.26 -25.97
CA SER A 423 -16.28 -10.70 -24.76
C SER A 423 -15.23 -9.96 -23.95
N LEU A 424 -15.69 -8.99 -23.19
CA LEU A 424 -14.93 -8.21 -22.26
C LEU A 424 -15.68 -8.08 -20.95
N ASN A 425 -15.03 -8.46 -19.88
CA ASN A 425 -15.43 -8.15 -18.52
C ASN A 425 -14.39 -7.21 -17.92
N TRP A 426 -14.85 -6.11 -17.33
CA TRP A 426 -14.04 -5.19 -16.57
C TRP A 426 -14.65 -5.03 -15.20
N ARG A 427 -14.02 -5.62 -14.17
CA ARG A 427 -14.52 -5.57 -12.79
C ARG A 427 -16.00 -5.91 -12.68
N ASP A 428 -16.45 -6.85 -13.51
CA ASP A 428 -17.85 -7.27 -13.52
C ASP A 428 -18.18 -8.08 -12.26
N ARG A 429 -19.18 -7.62 -11.49
CA ARG A 429 -19.57 -8.18 -10.21
C ARG A 429 -20.99 -8.68 -10.23
N THR A 430 -21.20 -9.92 -9.81
CA THR A 430 -22.53 -10.47 -9.57
C THR A 430 -23.11 -10.01 -8.23
N ASP A 431 -22.24 -9.89 -7.22
CA ASP A 431 -22.61 -9.33 -5.92
C ASP A 431 -21.98 -7.95 -5.73
N LYS A 432 -22.84 -6.94 -5.62
CA LYS A 432 -22.50 -5.53 -5.35
C LYS A 432 -22.99 -5.09 -3.97
N SER A 433 -23.61 -5.98 -3.20
CA SER A 433 -24.21 -5.67 -1.91
C SER A 433 -23.14 -5.60 -0.84
N ALA A 434 -23.07 -4.49 -0.10
CA ALA A 434 -22.18 -4.38 1.02
C ALA A 434 -22.73 -5.18 2.21
N PRO A 435 -21.89 -5.93 2.97
CA PRO A 435 -22.32 -6.59 4.18
C PRO A 435 -22.70 -5.56 5.26
N ARG A 436 -23.55 -5.97 6.19
CA ARG A 436 -23.88 -5.12 7.35
C ARG A 436 -22.63 -4.80 8.15
N ALA A 437 -22.58 -3.62 8.74
CA ALA A 437 -21.47 -3.21 9.56
C ALA A 437 -21.29 -4.13 10.78
N VAL A 438 -20.08 -4.21 11.31
CA VAL A 438 -19.83 -4.76 12.65
C VAL A 438 -20.54 -3.93 13.70
N THR A 439 -20.79 -4.49 14.87
CA THR A 439 -21.44 -3.78 15.98
C THR A 439 -20.66 -3.97 17.27
N SER A 440 -20.94 -3.14 18.27
CA SER A 440 -20.35 -3.24 19.63
C SER A 440 -18.82 -3.20 19.64
N LEU A 441 -18.21 -2.37 18.76
CA LEU A 441 -16.77 -2.17 18.79
C LEU A 441 -16.37 -1.50 20.11
N ALA A 442 -15.51 -2.15 20.88
CA ALA A 442 -15.06 -1.68 22.19
C ALA A 442 -13.60 -2.03 22.43
N VAL A 443 -12.98 -1.36 23.41
CA VAL A 443 -11.63 -1.67 23.88
C VAL A 443 -11.69 -1.93 25.38
N THR A 444 -11.14 -3.05 25.80
CA THR A 444 -10.97 -3.41 27.21
C THR A 444 -9.50 -3.36 27.59
N ASN A 445 -9.21 -2.85 28.80
CA ASN A 445 -7.87 -2.85 29.35
C ASN A 445 -7.67 -4.13 30.18
N ALA A 446 -6.67 -4.93 29.83
CA ALA A 446 -6.29 -6.06 30.68
C ALA A 446 -5.34 -5.59 31.79
N THR A 447 -5.28 -6.36 32.88
CA THR A 447 -4.55 -6.06 34.13
C THR A 447 -3.03 -5.91 33.93
N ALA A 448 -2.47 -6.21 32.77
CA ALA A 448 -1.04 -6.16 32.48
C ALA A 448 -0.65 -5.12 31.39
N GLY A 449 -1.47 -4.06 31.21
CA GLY A 449 -1.19 -3.03 30.18
C GLY A 449 -1.51 -3.45 28.74
N THR A 450 -1.98 -4.66 28.52
CA THR A 450 -2.43 -5.13 27.21
C THR A 450 -3.86 -4.66 26.97
N ARG A 451 -4.14 -4.10 25.80
CA ARG A 451 -5.48 -3.69 25.40
C ARG A 451 -6.04 -4.65 24.37
N THR A 452 -7.31 -4.99 24.52
CA THR A 452 -8.00 -5.90 23.59
C THR A 452 -9.18 -5.16 22.96
N ALA A 453 -9.23 -5.17 21.64
CA ALA A 453 -10.42 -4.78 20.88
C ALA A 453 -11.41 -5.94 20.85
N THR A 454 -12.70 -5.65 21.01
CA THR A 454 -13.78 -6.62 20.86
C THR A 454 -14.88 -6.03 19.98
N TRP A 455 -15.62 -6.89 19.27
CA TRP A 455 -16.73 -6.49 18.40
C TRP A 455 -17.69 -7.66 18.21
N ARG A 456 -18.86 -7.36 17.65
CA ARG A 456 -19.75 -8.38 17.10
C ARG A 456 -19.60 -8.40 15.59
N ALA A 457 -19.40 -9.58 15.02
CA ALA A 457 -19.32 -9.76 13.57
C ALA A 457 -20.59 -9.30 12.85
N SER A 458 -20.47 -9.00 11.58
CA SER A 458 -21.63 -8.74 10.71
C SER A 458 -22.60 -9.92 10.73
N THR A 459 -23.90 -9.61 10.69
CA THR A 459 -24.97 -10.60 10.59
C THR A 459 -25.31 -10.98 9.14
N SER A 460 -24.58 -10.46 8.15
CA SER A 460 -24.75 -10.87 6.75
C SER A 460 -24.34 -12.33 6.58
N THR A 461 -25.11 -13.09 5.82
CA THR A 461 -24.92 -14.54 5.63
C THR A 461 -23.65 -14.88 4.85
N ASP A 462 -23.17 -13.95 4.04
CA ASP A 462 -21.96 -14.01 3.21
C ASP A 462 -20.74 -13.33 3.85
N ASN A 463 -20.86 -12.89 5.11
CA ASN A 463 -19.75 -12.25 5.82
C ASN A 463 -18.55 -13.19 5.94
N ARG A 464 -17.42 -12.78 5.39
CA ARG A 464 -16.17 -13.55 5.35
C ARG A 464 -15.29 -13.29 6.57
N GLU A 465 -15.07 -12.02 6.88
CA GLU A 465 -14.12 -11.61 7.92
C GLU A 465 -14.38 -10.18 8.40
N THR A 466 -13.73 -9.82 9.49
CA THR A 466 -13.65 -8.43 9.97
C THR A 466 -12.21 -7.95 9.86
N ILE A 467 -11.99 -6.81 9.22
CA ILE A 467 -10.71 -6.10 9.21
C ILE A 467 -10.76 -5.03 10.29
N VAL A 468 -9.77 -5.02 11.18
CA VAL A 468 -9.63 -4.02 12.24
C VAL A 468 -8.28 -3.31 12.10
N ARG A 469 -8.32 -1.99 12.13
CA ARG A 469 -7.14 -1.14 11.96
C ARG A 469 -7.07 -0.12 13.10
N LEU A 470 -5.84 0.18 13.53
CA LEU A 470 -5.53 1.24 14.47
C LEU A 470 -4.91 2.41 13.71
N VAL A 471 -5.65 3.49 13.54
CA VAL A 471 -5.22 4.63 12.73
C VAL A 471 -4.81 5.78 13.66
N PRO A 472 -3.60 6.35 13.50
CA PRO A 472 -3.16 7.50 14.29
C PRO A 472 -4.06 8.72 14.08
N GLY A 473 -4.36 9.42 15.15
CA GLY A 473 -5.17 10.64 15.13
C GLY A 473 -6.68 10.38 15.06
N THR A 474 -7.43 11.45 14.77
CA THR A 474 -8.87 11.40 14.52
C THR A 474 -9.09 11.38 13.02
N VAL A 475 -9.36 10.21 12.47
CA VAL A 475 -9.43 10.03 11.01
C VAL A 475 -10.88 9.90 10.57
N ARG A 476 -11.28 10.73 9.59
CA ARG A 476 -12.49 10.54 8.79
C ARG A 476 -12.10 9.86 7.47
N GLY A 477 -12.84 8.85 7.03
CA GLY A 477 -12.60 8.18 5.76
C GLY A 477 -11.40 7.24 5.74
N ALA A 478 -11.08 6.58 6.86
CA ALA A 478 -10.07 5.53 6.90
C ALA A 478 -10.41 4.40 5.92
N LEU A 479 -9.41 3.82 5.28
CA LEU A 479 -9.53 2.62 4.45
C LEU A 479 -9.04 1.39 5.21
N PRO A 480 -9.43 0.18 4.78
CA PRO A 480 -8.94 -1.07 5.37
C PRO A 480 -7.43 -1.26 5.29
N THR A 481 -6.75 -0.43 4.51
CA THR A 481 -5.29 -0.40 4.40
C THR A 481 -4.64 0.71 5.23
N SER A 482 -5.44 1.58 5.90
CA SER A 482 -4.93 2.69 6.71
C SER A 482 -4.34 2.24 8.05
N GLY A 483 -3.35 2.97 8.55
CA GLY A 483 -2.75 2.80 9.87
C GLY A 483 -2.11 1.41 10.09
N PHE A 484 -2.12 0.98 11.34
CA PHE A 484 -1.52 -0.28 11.76
C PHE A 484 -2.55 -1.42 11.73
N PRO A 485 -2.22 -2.62 11.25
CA PRO A 485 -3.11 -3.77 11.33
C PRO A 485 -3.31 -4.18 12.79
N VAL A 486 -4.56 -4.42 13.14
CA VAL A 486 -4.92 -5.12 14.37
C VAL A 486 -5.18 -6.57 14.05
N THR A 487 -6.10 -6.81 13.11
CA THR A 487 -6.40 -8.17 12.62
C THR A 487 -7.20 -8.12 11.30
N SER A 488 -7.24 -9.28 10.63
CA SER A 488 -8.19 -9.63 9.57
C SER A 488 -8.60 -11.07 9.84
N THR A 489 -9.79 -11.28 10.39
CA THR A 489 -10.19 -12.57 10.96
C THR A 489 -11.72 -12.72 11.06
N SER A 490 -12.17 -13.95 11.18
CA SER A 490 -13.54 -14.29 11.60
C SER A 490 -13.74 -14.25 13.13
N ALA A 491 -12.68 -14.12 13.92
CA ALA A 491 -12.80 -13.91 15.37
C ALA A 491 -13.43 -12.55 15.70
N THR A 492 -13.83 -12.38 16.96
CA THR A 492 -14.54 -11.19 17.45
C THR A 492 -13.73 -10.40 18.48
N SER A 493 -12.44 -10.72 18.60
CA SER A 493 -11.49 -10.00 19.46
C SER A 493 -10.08 -10.06 18.92
N ALA A 494 -9.27 -9.06 19.25
CA ALA A 494 -7.85 -9.04 18.96
C ALA A 494 -7.09 -8.12 19.93
N THR A 495 -5.83 -8.46 20.20
CA THR A 495 -4.91 -7.61 20.97
C THR A 495 -4.50 -6.40 20.14
N LEU A 496 -4.55 -5.21 20.72
CA LEU A 496 -4.07 -3.99 20.06
C LEU A 496 -2.54 -3.92 20.08
N PRO A 497 -1.93 -3.37 19.03
CA PRO A 497 -0.52 -3.05 19.03
C PRO A 497 -0.20 -1.99 20.11
N ALA A 498 1.08 -1.90 20.48
CA ALA A 498 1.53 -0.86 21.41
C ALA A 498 1.23 0.54 20.85
N MET A 499 0.70 1.40 21.72
CA MET A 499 0.35 2.77 21.39
C MET A 499 1.21 3.75 22.18
N ASN A 500 1.56 4.88 21.59
CA ASN A 500 2.29 5.94 22.28
C ASN A 500 1.38 6.60 23.33
N THR A 501 1.83 6.68 24.58
CA THR A 501 1.07 7.25 25.70
C THR A 501 0.61 8.68 25.41
N GLY A 502 -0.66 8.97 25.68
CA GLY A 502 -1.27 10.28 25.49
C GLY A 502 -1.57 10.64 24.02
N LYS A 503 -1.22 9.82 23.05
CA LYS A 503 -1.57 10.05 21.65
C LYS A 503 -2.98 9.52 21.35
N ARG A 504 -3.68 10.23 20.46
CA ARG A 504 -5.00 9.82 19.99
C ARG A 504 -4.87 8.84 18.83
N TYR A 505 -5.75 7.87 18.83
CA TYR A 505 -5.91 6.88 17.75
C TYR A 505 -7.40 6.70 17.46
N THR A 506 -7.69 6.21 16.27
CA THR A 506 -9.02 5.74 15.89
C THR A 506 -8.92 4.25 15.58
N LEU A 507 -9.63 3.43 16.35
CA LEU A 507 -9.84 2.03 16.03
C LEU A 507 -10.98 1.95 15.01
N VAL A 508 -10.76 1.33 13.86
CA VAL A 508 -11.77 1.22 12.81
C VAL A 508 -11.94 -0.24 12.41
N ALA A 509 -13.18 -0.68 12.26
CA ALA A 509 -13.53 -2.03 11.88
C ALA A 509 -14.47 -2.04 10.67
N TRP A 510 -14.23 -2.97 9.73
CA TRP A 510 -15.06 -3.24 8.55
C TRP A 510 -15.41 -4.73 8.51
N SER A 511 -16.65 -5.04 8.20
CA SER A 511 -17.02 -6.37 7.69
C SER A 511 -16.62 -6.49 6.22
N VAL A 512 -16.26 -7.68 5.80
CA VAL A 512 -15.93 -8.01 4.41
C VAL A 512 -16.69 -9.28 4.03
N ASP A 513 -17.42 -9.25 2.92
CA ASP A 513 -18.13 -10.43 2.42
C ASP A 513 -17.25 -11.35 1.55
N THR A 514 -17.84 -12.41 1.04
CA THR A 514 -17.14 -13.38 0.18
C THR A 514 -16.76 -12.81 -1.17
N ALA A 515 -17.49 -11.81 -1.69
CA ALA A 515 -17.18 -11.08 -2.91
C ALA A 515 -16.12 -9.99 -2.71
N GLY A 516 -15.77 -9.69 -1.46
CA GLY A 516 -14.80 -8.65 -1.10
C GLY A 516 -15.41 -7.26 -0.89
N ASN A 517 -16.74 -7.11 -0.95
CA ASN A 517 -17.38 -5.84 -0.65
C ASN A 517 -17.19 -5.48 0.84
N LEU A 518 -17.09 -4.18 1.10
CA LEU A 518 -16.88 -3.64 2.44
C LEU A 518 -18.18 -3.13 3.03
N GLY A 519 -18.49 -3.55 4.24
CA GLY A 519 -19.51 -2.91 5.06
C GLY A 519 -19.08 -1.52 5.51
N ALA A 520 -20.04 -0.73 5.99
CA ALA A 520 -19.76 0.58 6.51
C ALA A 520 -18.75 0.50 7.69
N PRO A 521 -17.77 1.41 7.78
CA PRO A 521 -16.80 1.42 8.86
C PRO A 521 -17.46 1.77 10.19
N VAL A 522 -17.04 1.10 11.25
CA VAL A 522 -17.36 1.46 12.64
C VAL A 522 -16.07 1.93 13.29
N ALA A 523 -16.09 3.13 13.87
CA ALA A 523 -14.92 3.78 14.42
C ALA A 523 -15.08 4.10 15.90
N LEU A 524 -14.01 3.93 16.67
CA LEU A 524 -13.91 4.21 18.09
C LEU A 524 -12.64 5.03 18.37
N ALA A 525 -12.79 6.24 18.90
CA ALA A 525 -11.64 7.03 19.32
C ALA A 525 -11.07 6.48 20.65
N ILE A 526 -9.75 6.31 20.70
CA ILE A 526 -9.04 5.82 21.88
C ILE A 526 -7.77 6.66 22.11
N THR A 527 -7.27 6.62 23.34
CA THR A 527 -6.00 7.27 23.70
C THR A 527 -5.00 6.21 24.11
N GLY A 528 -3.77 6.36 23.64
CA GLY A 528 -2.66 5.45 23.92
C GLY A 528 -2.21 5.47 25.40
#